data_1ceb17e852178737029f7c173c459554
#
_entry.id   1ceb17e852178737029f7c173c459554
#
_cell.length_a   1.000
_cell.length_b   1.000
_cell.length_c   1.000
_cell.angle_alpha   90.00
_cell.angle_beta   90.00
_cell.angle_gamma   90.00
#
_symmetry.space_group_name_H-M   'P 1'
#
loop_
_entity.id
_entity.type
_entity.pdbx_description
1 polymer ?
#
loop_
_entity_poly.entity_id
_entity_poly.type
_entity_poly.pdbx_seq_one_letter_code
_entity_poly.pdbx_strand_id
1 'polypeptide(L)'
;VDTYHQKIIDKNNATKKKIDTIFSNVQSVDTKSMAAMNRQITCGNNIIKLINDLAASISPDGGNLDMAGMKGTLDADAARIKNPESAKSEKTEKEKLGAGDTSCKKSSDPVNLSTGNFIYDHEDMQAGGEIPLSFHRYYNSKDTGTGTMGSCFLHNYEMEVQKQPDQKAAVRMHDGQFYYFAETDTGYVAENAAMGLLERTEDGYKLTCHPGMDAVYFDENGKAARQENTNKRGITFIRDERGRLAKAETDTGSFLEYAYDSEGMLKEVTDHAGRKVKLEYDGDMLKTVTTPSGAVYTYSYGDNGRITETVNARNVTAVRNRYDSLFRVTHQEFPDGGTMDFEYDDKNSRVTLTERNGSRITYVHDSRYRNTVTLYEDGTREKYLYNDRNQCICRT
;
A
#
# COMPACT_ATOMS: atom_id res chain seq x y z
N VAL A 1 -45.81 -27.83 -22.18
CA VAL A 1 -45.34 -26.44 -21.96
C VAL A 1 -45.40 -26.10 -20.48
N ASP A 2 -46.49 -26.44 -19.77
CA ASP A 2 -46.65 -26.12 -18.34
C ASP A 2 -45.63 -26.78 -17.42
N THR A 3 -45.26 -28.04 -17.67
CA THR A 3 -44.31 -28.79 -16.83
C THR A 3 -42.87 -28.27 -16.96
N TYR A 4 -42.52 -27.69 -18.09
CA TYR A 4 -41.19 -27.09 -18.32
C TYR A 4 -41.07 -25.73 -17.65
N HIS A 5 -42.12 -24.89 -17.79
CA HIS A 5 -42.22 -23.60 -17.09
C HIS A 5 -42.17 -23.79 -15.56
N GLN A 6 -42.88 -24.76 -15.02
CA GLN A 6 -42.89 -25.03 -13.59
C GLN A 6 -41.49 -25.46 -13.08
N LYS A 7 -40.76 -26.30 -13.84
CA LYS A 7 -39.38 -26.67 -13.48
C LYS A 7 -38.41 -25.50 -13.49
N ILE A 8 -38.58 -24.52 -14.36
CA ILE A 8 -37.79 -23.29 -14.38
C ILE A 8 -38.12 -22.44 -13.15
N ILE A 9 -39.39 -22.26 -12.82
CA ILE A 9 -39.86 -21.53 -11.63
C ILE A 9 -39.32 -22.19 -10.36
N ASP A 10 -39.38 -23.50 -10.25
CA ASP A 10 -38.86 -24.23 -9.07
C ASP A 10 -37.35 -24.10 -8.93
N LYS A 11 -36.59 -24.16 -10.05
CA LYS A 11 -35.16 -23.91 -10.07
C LYS A 11 -34.81 -22.47 -9.68
N ASN A 12 -35.55 -21.50 -10.21
CA ASN A 12 -35.36 -20.08 -9.87
C ASN A 12 -35.64 -19.81 -8.39
N ASN A 13 -36.67 -20.42 -7.83
CA ASN A 13 -37.02 -20.31 -6.41
C ASN A 13 -35.95 -20.99 -5.53
N ALA A 14 -35.41 -22.14 -5.94
CA ALA A 14 -34.32 -22.81 -5.25
C ALA A 14 -33.00 -22.00 -5.28
N THR A 15 -32.71 -21.35 -6.42
CA THR A 15 -31.58 -20.46 -6.59
C THR A 15 -31.76 -19.19 -5.78
N LYS A 16 -32.93 -18.57 -5.76
CA LYS A 16 -33.27 -17.42 -4.92
C LYS A 16 -33.09 -17.77 -3.44
N LYS A 17 -33.57 -18.92 -2.98
CA LYS A 17 -33.41 -19.36 -1.59
C LYS A 17 -31.95 -19.57 -1.21
N LYS A 18 -31.10 -20.05 -2.12
CA LYS A 18 -29.65 -20.14 -1.91
C LYS A 18 -28.99 -18.76 -1.83
N ILE A 19 -29.39 -17.83 -2.68
CA ILE A 19 -28.94 -16.43 -2.67
C ILE A 19 -29.35 -15.77 -1.35
N ASP A 20 -30.61 -15.92 -0.91
CA ASP A 20 -31.10 -15.37 0.36
C ASP A 20 -30.36 -15.97 1.57
N THR A 21 -30.00 -17.25 1.51
CA THR A 21 -29.18 -17.90 2.54
C THR A 21 -27.74 -17.34 2.55
N ILE A 22 -27.15 -17.10 1.38
CA ILE A 22 -25.84 -16.44 1.25
C ILE A 22 -25.92 -15.02 1.79
N PHE A 23 -26.94 -14.24 1.45
CA PHE A 23 -27.13 -12.88 1.99
C PHE A 23 -27.33 -12.89 3.52
N SER A 24 -28.10 -13.82 4.07
CA SER A 24 -28.29 -13.90 5.52
C SER A 24 -27.01 -14.34 6.25
N ASN A 25 -26.21 -15.23 5.67
CA ASN A 25 -24.91 -15.63 6.18
C ASN A 25 -23.87 -14.50 6.06
N VAL A 26 -23.96 -13.71 4.99
CA VAL A 26 -23.14 -12.49 4.79
C VAL A 26 -23.50 -11.40 5.81
N GLN A 27 -24.77 -11.22 6.13
CA GLN A 27 -25.23 -10.28 7.17
C GLN A 27 -24.88 -10.73 8.59
N SER A 28 -24.71 -12.03 8.84
CA SER A 28 -24.36 -12.58 10.15
C SER A 28 -22.85 -12.65 10.40
N VAL A 29 -22.01 -12.47 9.38
CA VAL A 29 -20.55 -12.37 9.54
C VAL A 29 -20.24 -11.02 10.16
N ASP A 30 -19.77 -11.09 11.41
CA ASP A 30 -19.31 -9.95 12.20
C ASP A 30 -18.44 -9.00 11.35
N THR A 31 -18.93 -7.76 11.20
CA THR A 31 -18.39 -6.71 10.34
C THR A 31 -17.01 -6.18 10.78
N LYS A 32 -16.30 -6.91 11.61
CA LYS A 32 -15.05 -6.49 12.27
C LYS A 32 -13.85 -6.27 11.35
N SER A 33 -13.96 -6.43 10.04
CA SER A 33 -12.88 -6.01 9.13
C SER A 33 -13.39 -5.43 7.82
N MET A 34 -12.85 -4.27 7.43
CA MET A 34 -13.06 -3.65 6.12
C MET A 34 -12.75 -4.63 4.96
N ALA A 35 -11.80 -5.54 5.17
CA ALA A 35 -11.48 -6.58 4.21
C ALA A 35 -12.60 -7.62 4.03
N ALA A 36 -13.40 -7.87 5.08
CA ALA A 36 -14.61 -8.68 4.96
C ALA A 36 -15.67 -7.94 4.18
N MET A 37 -15.82 -6.63 4.39
CA MET A 37 -16.78 -5.78 3.69
C MET A 37 -16.44 -5.61 2.20
N ASN A 38 -15.17 -5.40 1.84
CA ASN A 38 -14.75 -5.33 0.44
C ASN A 38 -14.90 -6.67 -0.29
N ARG A 39 -14.67 -7.78 0.40
CA ARG A 39 -14.98 -9.13 -0.12
C ARG A 39 -16.48 -9.34 -0.30
N GLN A 40 -17.30 -8.81 0.60
CA GLN A 40 -18.75 -8.82 0.49
C GLN A 40 -19.23 -7.99 -0.71
N ILE A 41 -18.64 -6.82 -0.93
CA ILE A 41 -18.94 -5.95 -2.09
C ILE A 41 -18.49 -6.64 -3.38
N THR A 42 -17.30 -7.24 -3.43
CA THR A 42 -16.81 -7.97 -4.61
C THR A 42 -17.65 -9.21 -4.88
N CYS A 43 -18.00 -9.97 -3.85
CA CYS A 43 -18.91 -11.11 -3.96
C CYS A 43 -20.33 -10.66 -4.40
N GLY A 44 -20.84 -9.56 -3.83
CA GLY A 44 -22.10 -8.95 -4.22
C GLY A 44 -22.09 -8.48 -5.69
N ASN A 45 -21.03 -7.82 -6.14
CA ASN A 45 -20.87 -7.39 -7.53
C ASN A 45 -20.77 -8.57 -8.50
N ASN A 46 -20.06 -9.65 -8.11
CA ASN A 46 -19.99 -10.88 -8.89
C ASN A 46 -21.35 -11.59 -8.98
N ILE A 47 -22.12 -11.59 -7.89
CA ILE A 47 -23.50 -12.13 -7.87
C ILE A 47 -24.40 -11.27 -8.75
N ILE A 48 -24.32 -9.95 -8.70
CA ILE A 48 -25.08 -9.03 -9.57
C ILE A 48 -24.71 -9.24 -11.03
N LYS A 49 -23.42 -9.40 -11.33
CA LYS A 49 -22.97 -9.71 -12.69
C LYS A 49 -23.50 -11.05 -13.16
N LEU A 50 -23.44 -12.10 -12.34
CA LEU A 50 -24.00 -13.42 -12.63
C LEU A 50 -25.52 -13.37 -12.84
N ILE A 51 -26.26 -12.57 -12.05
CA ILE A 51 -27.71 -12.37 -12.23
C ILE A 51 -28.00 -11.66 -13.54
N ASN A 52 -27.21 -10.64 -13.91
CA ASN A 52 -27.35 -9.91 -15.17
C ASN A 52 -26.96 -10.77 -16.37
N ASP A 53 -25.93 -11.58 -16.27
CA ASP A 53 -25.51 -12.54 -17.31
C ASP A 53 -26.57 -13.65 -17.47
N LEU A 54 -27.18 -14.11 -16.37
CA LEU A 54 -28.30 -15.03 -16.36
C LEU A 54 -29.55 -14.40 -17.00
N ALA A 55 -29.87 -13.16 -16.63
CA ALA A 55 -31.01 -12.42 -17.22
C ALA A 55 -30.79 -12.17 -18.72
N ALA A 56 -29.55 -11.89 -19.14
CA ALA A 56 -29.20 -11.72 -20.56
C ALA A 56 -29.23 -13.04 -21.36
N SER A 57 -28.99 -14.17 -20.69
CA SER A 57 -28.99 -15.51 -21.32
C SER A 57 -30.38 -16.16 -21.37
N ILE A 58 -31.37 -15.58 -20.70
CA ILE A 58 -32.81 -15.96 -20.85
C ILE A 58 -33.34 -15.26 -22.11
N SER A 59 -32.87 -15.73 -23.26
CA SER A 59 -33.50 -15.39 -24.53
C SER A 59 -34.81 -16.14 -24.68
N PRO A 60 -35.84 -15.57 -25.33
CA PRO A 60 -37.12 -16.25 -25.57
C PRO A 60 -36.99 -17.56 -26.33
N ASP A 61 -35.86 -17.81 -26.95
CA ASP A 61 -35.61 -18.95 -27.87
C ASP A 61 -34.85 -20.14 -27.26
N GLY A 62 -34.68 -20.23 -25.95
CA GLY A 62 -34.24 -21.46 -25.25
C GLY A 62 -32.75 -21.81 -25.41
N GLY A 63 -31.86 -20.84 -25.50
CA GLY A 63 -30.40 -21.08 -25.57
C GLY A 63 -29.80 -21.77 -24.33
N ASN A 64 -28.82 -22.64 -24.55
CA ASN A 64 -28.20 -23.50 -23.55
C ASN A 64 -27.35 -22.69 -22.57
N LEU A 65 -27.69 -22.75 -21.28
CA LEU A 65 -26.89 -22.12 -20.22
C LEU A 65 -25.64 -22.95 -19.90
N ASP A 66 -24.48 -22.33 -19.87
CA ASP A 66 -23.26 -22.97 -19.32
C ASP A 66 -23.29 -23.03 -17.79
N MET A 67 -24.01 -24.03 -17.29
CA MET A 67 -24.13 -24.28 -15.85
C MET A 67 -22.85 -24.81 -15.20
N ALA A 68 -21.91 -25.35 -15.98
CA ALA A 68 -20.66 -25.91 -15.45
C ALA A 68 -19.65 -24.81 -15.14
N GLY A 69 -19.52 -23.80 -16.02
CA GLY A 69 -18.66 -22.64 -15.78
C GLY A 69 -19.16 -21.78 -14.61
N MET A 70 -20.50 -21.57 -14.51
CA MET A 70 -21.11 -20.83 -13.40
C MET A 70 -20.93 -21.55 -12.05
N LYS A 71 -21.02 -22.87 -12.01
CA LYS A 71 -20.78 -23.64 -10.79
C LYS A 71 -19.32 -23.56 -10.35
N GLY A 72 -18.37 -23.63 -11.28
CA GLY A 72 -16.93 -23.50 -10.97
C GLY A 72 -16.59 -22.15 -10.34
N THR A 73 -17.19 -21.04 -10.83
CA THR A 73 -16.99 -19.70 -10.26
C THR A 73 -17.60 -19.58 -8.86
N LEU A 74 -18.84 -20.09 -8.67
CA LEU A 74 -19.50 -20.10 -7.36
C LEU A 74 -18.79 -20.97 -6.33
N ASP A 75 -18.27 -22.13 -6.74
CA ASP A 75 -17.51 -23.02 -5.84
C ASP A 75 -16.16 -22.41 -5.46
N ALA A 76 -15.49 -21.70 -6.35
CA ALA A 76 -14.26 -20.97 -6.09
C ALA A 76 -14.49 -19.80 -5.12
N ASP A 77 -15.55 -19.01 -5.29
CA ASP A 77 -15.91 -17.93 -4.38
C ASP A 77 -16.40 -18.44 -3.02
N ALA A 78 -17.14 -19.56 -2.99
CA ALA A 78 -17.52 -20.22 -1.75
C ALA A 78 -16.32 -20.78 -0.98
N ALA A 79 -15.29 -21.27 -1.67
CA ALA A 79 -14.03 -21.70 -1.05
C ALA A 79 -13.24 -20.54 -0.45
N ARG A 80 -13.24 -19.37 -1.10
CA ARG A 80 -12.64 -18.12 -0.57
C ARG A 80 -13.35 -17.61 0.68
N ILE A 81 -14.68 -17.76 0.75
CA ILE A 81 -15.50 -17.38 1.92
C ILE A 81 -15.24 -18.34 3.10
N LYS A 82 -15.02 -19.64 2.84
CA LYS A 82 -14.80 -20.65 3.88
C LYS A 82 -13.40 -20.63 4.51
N ASN A 83 -12.42 -19.99 3.86
CA ASN A 83 -11.07 -19.89 4.40
C ASN A 83 -10.57 -18.43 4.39
N PRO A 84 -11.14 -17.57 5.27
CA PRO A 84 -10.80 -16.16 5.33
C PRO A 84 -9.34 -15.89 5.72
N GLU A 85 -8.68 -16.83 6.39
CA GLU A 85 -7.29 -16.69 6.82
C GLU A 85 -6.27 -16.81 5.66
N SER A 86 -6.66 -17.45 4.56
CA SER A 86 -5.76 -17.63 3.40
C SER A 86 -5.78 -16.50 2.40
N ALA A 87 -6.77 -15.59 2.45
CA ALA A 87 -6.89 -14.48 1.51
C ALA A 87 -6.17 -13.24 2.05
N LYS A 88 -5.17 -12.77 1.31
CA LYS A 88 -4.53 -11.46 1.54
C LYS A 88 -5.56 -10.36 1.39
N SER A 89 -5.58 -9.42 2.32
CA SER A 89 -6.50 -8.29 2.29
C SER A 89 -5.79 -7.02 1.80
N GLU A 90 -6.54 -6.10 1.21
CA GLU A 90 -6.04 -4.75 0.86
C GLU A 90 -5.42 -4.05 2.08
N LYS A 91 -6.03 -4.20 3.25
CA LYS A 91 -5.49 -3.68 4.51
C LYS A 91 -4.10 -4.22 4.81
N THR A 92 -3.91 -5.55 4.74
CA THR A 92 -2.60 -6.19 4.97
C THR A 92 -1.59 -5.76 3.90
N GLU A 93 -2.03 -5.53 2.67
CA GLU A 93 -1.16 -5.00 1.61
C GLU A 93 -0.71 -3.57 1.92
N LYS A 94 -1.63 -2.70 2.40
CA LYS A 94 -1.29 -1.33 2.84
C LYS A 94 -0.32 -1.29 4.01
N GLU A 95 -0.34 -2.29 4.90
CA GLU A 95 0.66 -2.48 5.97
C GLU A 95 2.07 -2.76 5.43
N LYS A 96 2.21 -3.07 4.16
CA LYS A 96 3.47 -3.46 3.50
C LYS A 96 3.88 -2.54 2.36
N LEU A 97 3.23 -1.38 2.21
CA LEU A 97 3.58 -0.42 1.16
C LEU A 97 4.94 0.23 1.39
N GLY A 98 5.33 0.45 2.63
CA GLY A 98 6.56 1.13 2.98
C GLY A 98 7.83 0.29 2.88
N ALA A 99 8.95 0.96 3.11
CA ALA A 99 10.29 0.36 3.10
C ALA A 99 10.67 -0.33 4.42
N GLY A 100 9.95 -0.06 5.51
CA GLY A 100 10.38 -0.34 6.87
C GLY A 100 10.27 -1.79 7.36
N ASP A 101 9.47 -2.64 6.74
CA ASP A 101 9.24 -4.00 7.25
C ASP A 101 10.24 -5.01 6.67
N THR A 102 11.08 -5.56 7.54
CA THR A 102 12.11 -6.56 7.19
C THR A 102 11.55 -7.97 6.97
N SER A 103 10.29 -8.24 7.29
CA SER A 103 9.66 -9.54 7.06
C SER A 103 9.35 -9.81 5.59
N CYS A 104 9.30 -8.75 4.76
CA CYS A 104 9.17 -8.84 3.31
C CYS A 104 10.54 -8.81 2.65
N LYS A 105 10.76 -9.68 1.66
CA LYS A 105 11.95 -9.61 0.81
C LYS A 105 11.76 -8.54 -0.25
N LYS A 106 12.87 -7.88 -0.60
CA LYS A 106 12.94 -6.88 -1.66
C LYS A 106 14.02 -7.26 -2.65
N SER A 107 13.84 -6.92 -3.92
CA SER A 107 14.91 -6.98 -4.92
C SER A 107 15.94 -5.88 -4.68
N SER A 108 17.07 -5.91 -5.39
CA SER A 108 18.14 -4.91 -5.29
C SER A 108 17.69 -3.50 -5.70
N ASP A 109 16.82 -3.40 -6.72
CA ASP A 109 16.08 -2.18 -7.05
C ASP A 109 14.65 -2.35 -6.53
N PRO A 110 14.25 -1.63 -5.46
CA PRO A 110 13.40 -2.21 -4.45
C PRO A 110 11.96 -2.45 -4.92
N VAL A 111 11.72 -3.67 -5.39
CA VAL A 111 10.38 -4.24 -5.50
C VAL A 111 10.13 -5.11 -4.29
N ASN A 112 9.05 -4.84 -3.57
CA ASN A 112 8.57 -5.73 -2.53
C ASN A 112 8.05 -7.02 -3.18
N LEU A 113 8.76 -8.13 -2.98
CA LEU A 113 8.49 -9.39 -3.67
C LEU A 113 7.14 -10.00 -3.28
N SER A 114 6.60 -9.67 -2.13
CA SER A 114 5.29 -10.21 -1.70
C SER A 114 4.10 -9.47 -2.29
N THR A 115 4.24 -8.15 -2.53
CA THR A 115 3.15 -7.28 -3.00
C THR A 115 3.33 -6.82 -4.44
N GLY A 116 4.55 -6.95 -4.99
CA GLY A 116 4.93 -6.42 -6.31
C GLY A 116 5.07 -4.89 -6.34
N ASN A 117 5.06 -4.23 -5.16
CA ASN A 117 5.15 -2.78 -5.05
C ASN A 117 6.56 -2.30 -5.40
N PHE A 118 6.70 -1.43 -6.40
CA PHE A 118 7.93 -0.69 -6.63
C PHE A 118 8.01 0.47 -5.63
N ILE A 119 9.09 0.48 -4.88
CA ILE A 119 9.38 1.46 -3.84
C ILE A 119 10.61 2.24 -4.31
N TYR A 120 10.57 3.55 -4.22
CA TYR A 120 11.72 4.39 -4.49
C TYR A 120 11.76 5.49 -3.44
N ASP A 121 12.92 5.74 -2.87
CA ASP A 121 13.12 6.82 -1.91
C ASP A 121 14.42 7.57 -2.21
N HIS A 122 14.43 8.86 -1.90
CA HIS A 122 15.58 9.71 -2.12
C HIS A 122 15.58 10.91 -1.16
N GLU A 123 16.72 11.13 -0.50
CA GLU A 123 16.98 12.34 0.27
C GLU A 123 17.53 13.43 -0.66
N ASP A 124 16.77 14.49 -0.89
CA ASP A 124 17.13 15.58 -1.80
C ASP A 124 17.87 16.72 -1.13
N MET A 125 17.65 16.90 0.17
CA MET A 125 18.28 17.96 0.96
C MET A 125 18.33 17.58 2.44
N GLN A 126 19.47 17.81 3.08
CA GLN A 126 19.65 17.73 4.52
C GLN A 126 20.07 19.08 5.08
N ALA A 127 19.36 19.58 6.08
CA ALA A 127 19.55 20.91 6.65
C ALA A 127 20.31 20.89 8.00
N GLY A 128 20.86 19.77 8.43
CA GLY A 128 21.63 19.64 9.66
C GLY A 128 20.77 19.81 10.94
N GLY A 129 21.41 19.64 12.10
CA GLY A 129 20.79 19.77 13.42
C GLY A 129 20.97 18.52 14.29
N GLU A 130 20.61 18.61 15.60
CA GLU A 130 20.61 17.44 16.51
C GLU A 130 19.60 16.38 16.08
N ILE A 131 18.46 16.81 15.50
CA ILE A 131 17.55 15.96 14.77
C ILE A 131 17.78 16.27 13.29
N PRO A 132 18.10 15.27 12.45
CA PRO A 132 18.30 15.51 11.03
C PRO A 132 17.03 16.08 10.41
N LEU A 133 17.09 17.37 10.07
CA LEU A 133 16.02 18.01 9.30
C LEU A 133 16.35 17.78 7.84
N SER A 134 15.53 16.99 7.13
CA SER A 134 15.76 16.66 5.73
C SER A 134 14.49 16.74 4.91
N PHE A 135 14.63 16.92 3.60
CA PHE A 135 13.58 16.69 2.64
C PHE A 135 13.86 15.37 1.92
N HIS A 136 13.01 14.39 2.19
CA HIS A 136 13.10 13.04 1.69
C HIS A 136 11.77 12.68 1.01
N ARG A 137 11.82 12.17 -0.22
CA ARG A 137 10.64 11.75 -0.98
C ARG A 137 10.56 10.25 -1.09
N TYR A 138 9.34 9.75 -1.09
CA TYR A 138 9.00 8.33 -1.17
C TYR A 138 8.00 8.11 -2.29
N TYR A 139 8.24 7.10 -3.09
CA TYR A 139 7.33 6.63 -4.13
C TYR A 139 6.89 5.20 -3.84
N ASN A 140 5.60 4.95 -4.02
CA ASN A 140 5.01 3.63 -3.92
C ASN A 140 4.07 3.39 -5.11
N SER A 141 4.38 2.42 -5.99
CA SER A 141 3.56 2.14 -7.18
C SER A 141 2.13 1.68 -6.85
N LYS A 142 1.90 1.20 -5.63
CA LYS A 142 0.58 0.72 -5.17
C LYS A 142 -0.12 1.68 -4.21
N ASP A 143 0.48 2.83 -3.89
CA ASP A 143 -0.21 3.86 -3.11
C ASP A 143 -1.29 4.52 -3.96
N THR A 144 -2.51 4.58 -3.44
CA THR A 144 -3.66 5.20 -4.08
C THR A 144 -4.01 6.57 -3.47
N GLY A 145 -3.26 7.01 -2.46
CA GLY A 145 -3.42 8.32 -1.84
C GLY A 145 -2.77 9.40 -2.67
N THR A 146 -3.40 10.57 -2.72
CA THR A 146 -2.80 11.78 -3.27
C THR A 146 -2.25 12.63 -2.14
N GLY A 147 -0.96 12.97 -2.22
CA GLY A 147 -0.30 13.92 -1.34
C GLY A 147 -0.05 15.25 -2.06
N THR A 148 0.70 16.13 -1.40
CA THR A 148 1.13 17.40 -2.02
C THR A 148 2.17 17.22 -3.12
N MET A 149 2.74 16.02 -3.24
CA MET A 149 3.70 15.64 -4.29
C MET A 149 3.06 14.85 -5.45
N GLY A 150 1.73 14.82 -5.51
CA GLY A 150 0.98 14.13 -6.57
C GLY A 150 0.76 12.65 -6.32
N SER A 151 0.46 11.93 -7.39
CA SER A 151 0.11 10.51 -7.32
C SER A 151 1.31 9.65 -6.93
N CYS A 152 1.12 8.76 -5.94
CA CYS A 152 2.10 7.77 -5.48
C CYS A 152 3.37 8.35 -4.81
N PHE A 153 3.51 9.68 -4.69
CA PHE A 153 4.61 10.32 -3.99
C PHE A 153 4.19 10.95 -2.66
N LEU A 154 5.07 10.84 -1.68
CA LEU A 154 4.99 11.49 -0.37
C LEU A 154 6.35 12.06 0.01
N HIS A 155 6.37 12.99 0.95
CA HIS A 155 7.60 13.36 1.65
C HIS A 155 7.56 12.98 3.13
N ASN A 156 8.72 12.98 3.76
CA ASN A 156 8.95 12.45 5.12
C ASN A 156 8.09 13.08 6.24
N TYR A 157 7.40 14.20 5.98
CA TYR A 157 6.54 14.85 6.97
C TYR A 157 5.04 14.80 6.63
N GLU A 158 4.65 14.02 5.60
CA GLU A 158 3.25 13.78 5.23
C GLU A 158 2.65 12.58 5.97
N MET A 159 2.80 12.56 7.30
CA MET A 159 2.15 11.57 8.14
C MET A 159 0.77 12.05 8.62
N GLU A 160 -0.17 11.12 8.73
CA GLU A 160 -1.56 11.47 9.06
C GLU A 160 -2.28 10.35 9.81
N VAL A 161 -3.00 10.71 10.87
CA VAL A 161 -3.97 9.83 11.54
C VAL A 161 -5.32 9.98 10.84
N GLN A 162 -5.83 8.90 10.28
CA GLN A 162 -7.13 8.82 9.62
C GLN A 162 -8.12 8.07 10.50
N LYS A 163 -9.24 8.72 10.85
CA LYS A 163 -10.35 8.04 11.53
C LYS A 163 -10.97 7.03 10.55
N GLN A 164 -11.14 5.81 11.02
CA GLN A 164 -11.75 4.73 10.28
C GLN A 164 -13.16 4.46 10.84
N PRO A 165 -14.06 3.81 10.09
CA PRO A 165 -15.30 3.28 10.64
C PRO A 165 -15.04 2.35 11.84
N ASP A 166 -16.04 2.16 12.67
CA ASP A 166 -16.02 1.22 13.82
C ASP A 166 -14.99 1.57 14.91
N GLN A 167 -14.83 2.86 15.22
CA GLN A 167 -13.94 3.33 16.30
C GLN A 167 -12.48 2.88 16.09
N LYS A 168 -12.01 2.90 14.85
CA LYS A 168 -10.64 2.57 14.49
C LYS A 168 -9.88 3.80 14.04
N ALA A 169 -8.55 3.71 14.11
CA ALA A 169 -7.64 4.67 13.53
C ALA A 169 -6.66 3.96 12.60
N ALA A 170 -6.30 4.63 11.52
CA ALA A 170 -5.17 4.24 10.69
C ALA A 170 -4.17 5.40 10.66
N VAL A 171 -2.89 5.11 10.87
CA VAL A 171 -1.83 6.09 10.67
C VAL A 171 -1.16 5.80 9.35
N ARG A 172 -1.26 6.74 8.40
CA ARG A 172 -0.48 6.71 7.18
C ARG A 172 0.89 7.27 7.48
N MET A 173 1.90 6.46 7.29
CA MET A 173 3.30 6.82 7.53
C MET A 173 3.86 7.58 6.31
N HIS A 174 5.01 8.22 6.51
CA HIS A 174 5.69 9.02 5.49
C HIS A 174 6.09 8.26 4.22
N ASP A 175 6.22 6.94 4.30
CA ASP A 175 6.54 6.06 3.16
C ASP A 175 5.31 5.39 2.53
N GLY A 176 4.10 5.83 2.91
CA GLY A 176 2.82 5.29 2.43
C GLY A 176 2.34 4.05 3.15
N GLN A 177 3.10 3.51 4.12
CA GLN A 177 2.68 2.38 4.94
C GLN A 177 1.53 2.79 5.88
N PHE A 178 0.61 1.87 6.16
CA PHE A 178 -0.47 2.09 7.12
C PHE A 178 -0.29 1.27 8.38
N TYR A 179 -0.46 1.91 9.53
CA TYR A 179 -0.57 1.29 10.84
C TYR A 179 -2.02 1.37 11.31
N TYR A 180 -2.60 0.23 11.71
CA TYR A 180 -4.01 0.14 12.11
C TYR A 180 -4.15 -0.12 13.59
N PHE A 181 -5.08 0.61 14.20
CA PHE A 181 -5.36 0.60 15.62
C PHE A 181 -6.86 0.46 15.87
N ALA A 182 -7.23 -0.37 16.85
CA ALA A 182 -8.59 -0.43 17.38
C ALA A 182 -8.71 0.46 18.63
N GLU A 183 -9.76 1.26 18.72
CA GLU A 183 -10.05 2.05 19.91
C GLU A 183 -10.58 1.15 21.03
N THR A 184 -10.14 1.42 22.25
CA THR A 184 -10.56 0.75 23.48
C THR A 184 -10.94 1.80 24.53
N ASP A 185 -11.51 1.39 25.65
CA ASP A 185 -11.86 2.30 26.75
C ASP A 185 -10.65 3.09 27.31
N THR A 186 -9.43 2.57 27.11
CA THR A 186 -8.19 3.16 27.65
C THR A 186 -7.29 3.78 26.57
N GLY A 187 -7.72 3.81 25.30
CA GLY A 187 -6.93 4.35 24.18
C GLY A 187 -6.96 3.45 22.96
N TYR A 188 -5.83 3.33 22.26
CA TYR A 188 -5.71 2.57 21.02
C TYR A 188 -4.80 1.37 21.17
N VAL A 189 -5.21 0.23 20.64
CA VAL A 189 -4.40 -1.00 20.56
C VAL A 189 -4.04 -1.29 19.11
N ALA A 190 -2.77 -1.49 18.84
CA ALA A 190 -2.28 -1.85 17.51
C ALA A 190 -2.83 -3.21 17.08
N GLU A 191 -3.39 -3.29 15.88
CA GLU A 191 -3.83 -4.56 15.30
C GLU A 191 -2.65 -5.49 14.95
N ASN A 192 -1.47 -4.90 14.82
CA ASN A 192 -0.20 -5.60 14.66
C ASN A 192 0.80 -5.02 15.65
N ALA A 193 1.38 -5.85 16.51
CA ALA A 193 2.31 -5.43 17.56
C ALA A 193 3.60 -4.74 17.04
N ALA A 194 3.86 -4.79 15.71
CA ALA A 194 4.94 -4.06 15.08
C ALA A 194 4.64 -2.56 14.87
N MET A 195 3.36 -2.13 15.02
CA MET A 195 2.91 -0.77 14.69
C MET A 195 3.11 0.24 15.83
N GLY A 196 3.63 -0.18 16.97
CA GLY A 196 3.87 0.70 18.12
C GLY A 196 2.63 1.01 18.93
N LEU A 197 2.63 2.18 19.56
CA LEU A 197 1.57 2.66 20.47
C LEU A 197 1.00 3.98 19.96
N LEU A 198 -0.31 4.03 19.77
CA LEU A 198 -1.05 5.26 19.48
C LEU A 198 -1.83 5.67 20.75
N GLU A 199 -1.62 6.88 21.22
CA GLU A 199 -2.26 7.45 22.38
C GLU A 199 -3.11 8.66 21.96
N ARG A 200 -4.24 8.89 22.62
CA ARG A 200 -4.99 10.14 22.50
C ARG A 200 -4.39 11.17 23.45
N THR A 201 -4.21 12.40 23.00
CA THR A 201 -3.78 13.56 23.81
C THR A 201 -4.88 14.60 23.85
N GLU A 202 -4.72 15.67 24.64
CA GLU A 202 -5.66 16.79 24.69
C GLU A 202 -5.80 17.47 23.31
N ASP A 203 -4.70 17.57 22.56
CA ASP A 203 -4.62 18.29 21.28
C ASP A 203 -4.69 17.37 20.05
N GLY A 204 -4.88 16.05 20.23
CA GLY A 204 -4.93 15.10 19.12
C GLY A 204 -4.39 13.72 19.44
N TYR A 205 -3.26 13.31 18.83
CA TYR A 205 -2.72 11.96 18.97
C TYR A 205 -1.20 11.98 19.13
N LYS A 206 -0.66 10.90 19.72
CA LYS A 206 0.76 10.62 19.81
C LYS A 206 1.04 9.19 19.38
N LEU A 207 1.89 9.02 18.37
CA LEU A 207 2.40 7.73 17.92
C LEU A 207 3.84 7.53 18.42
N THR A 208 4.10 6.40 19.07
CA THR A 208 5.44 5.94 19.44
C THR A 208 5.67 4.58 18.79
N CYS A 209 6.48 4.51 17.73
CA CYS A 209 6.65 3.27 16.96
C CYS A 209 7.34 2.16 17.75
N HIS A 210 8.36 2.50 18.55
CA HIS A 210 9.02 1.56 19.47
C HIS A 210 9.56 2.30 20.70
N PRO A 211 9.70 1.62 21.85
CA PRO A 211 10.35 2.21 23.02
C PRO A 211 11.76 2.70 22.67
N GLY A 212 12.07 3.94 23.00
CA GLY A 212 13.36 4.58 22.73
C GLY A 212 13.47 5.19 21.33
N MET A 213 12.42 5.15 20.51
CA MET A 213 12.36 5.84 19.23
C MET A 213 11.59 7.18 19.33
N ASP A 214 11.69 7.96 18.27
CA ASP A 214 11.00 9.24 18.16
C ASP A 214 9.48 9.08 18.28
N ALA A 215 8.84 10.04 18.91
CA ALA A 215 7.40 10.16 18.96
C ALA A 215 6.92 11.16 17.91
N VAL A 216 5.80 10.88 17.27
CA VAL A 216 5.11 11.81 16.39
C VAL A 216 3.80 12.24 17.04
N TYR A 217 3.62 13.55 17.20
CA TYR A 217 2.40 14.16 17.66
C TYR A 217 1.58 14.64 16.48
N PHE A 218 0.28 14.44 16.55
CA PHE A 218 -0.68 14.86 15.54
C PHE A 218 -1.71 15.78 16.17
N ASP A 219 -2.17 16.76 15.41
CA ASP A 219 -3.24 17.66 15.83
C ASP A 219 -4.61 16.95 15.86
N GLU A 220 -5.66 17.69 16.25
CA GLU A 220 -7.03 17.17 16.29
C GLU A 220 -7.58 16.73 14.93
N ASN A 221 -7.01 17.25 13.82
CA ASN A 221 -7.35 16.88 12.45
C ASN A 221 -6.54 15.66 11.96
N GLY A 222 -5.67 15.11 12.82
CA GLY A 222 -4.82 13.97 12.52
C GLY A 222 -3.57 14.31 11.70
N LYS A 223 -3.23 15.58 11.50
CA LYS A 223 -2.01 15.97 10.79
C LYS A 223 -0.81 16.02 11.73
N ALA A 224 0.35 15.54 11.26
CA ALA A 224 1.57 15.63 12.04
C ALA A 224 1.86 17.09 12.43
N ALA A 225 2.05 17.33 13.73
CA ALA A 225 2.29 18.64 14.34
C ALA A 225 3.71 18.76 14.90
N ARG A 226 4.27 17.66 15.42
CA ARG A 226 5.62 17.64 15.98
C ARG A 226 6.20 16.22 15.94
N GLN A 227 7.50 16.12 15.69
CA GLN A 227 8.28 14.92 15.90
C GLN A 227 9.31 15.19 17.00
N GLU A 228 9.47 14.28 17.95
CA GLU A 228 10.43 14.40 19.05
C GLU A 228 11.28 13.14 19.19
N ASN A 229 12.56 13.32 19.51
CA ASN A 229 13.41 12.22 19.95
C ASN A 229 13.24 11.96 21.46
N THR A 230 13.95 10.96 21.97
CA THR A 230 13.93 10.59 23.39
C THR A 230 14.43 11.68 24.34
N ASN A 231 15.24 12.63 23.84
CA ASN A 231 15.78 13.78 24.59
C ASN A 231 14.83 15.00 24.57
N LYS A 232 13.61 14.84 24.02
CA LYS A 232 12.62 15.91 23.87
C LYS A 232 13.06 17.02 22.92
N ARG A 233 14.02 16.76 22.06
CA ARG A 233 14.37 17.63 20.93
C ARG A 233 13.47 17.29 19.77
N GLY A 234 12.98 18.32 19.07
CA GLY A 234 11.93 18.10 18.08
C GLY A 234 12.03 18.94 16.81
N ILE A 235 11.18 18.56 15.88
CA ILE A 235 10.82 19.30 14.69
C ILE A 235 9.34 19.65 14.81
N THR A 236 9.01 20.93 14.77
CA THR A 236 7.62 21.43 14.77
C THR A 236 7.17 21.66 13.33
N PHE A 237 5.96 21.22 13.00
CA PHE A 237 5.36 21.35 11.68
C PHE A 237 4.30 22.47 11.70
N ILE A 238 4.58 23.54 10.97
CA ILE A 238 3.72 24.73 10.88
C ILE A 238 2.95 24.63 9.56
N ARG A 239 1.62 24.79 9.61
CA ARG A 239 0.75 24.68 8.46
C ARG A 239 0.20 26.02 8.02
N ASP A 240 -0.11 26.11 6.71
CA ASP A 240 -0.79 27.27 6.13
C ASP A 240 -2.31 27.22 6.41
N GLU A 241 -3.03 28.25 5.98
CA GLU A 241 -4.49 28.37 6.13
C GLU A 241 -5.27 27.24 5.43
N ARG A 242 -4.65 26.54 4.49
CA ARG A 242 -5.22 25.39 3.78
C ARG A 242 -4.86 24.05 4.43
N GLY A 243 -4.15 24.06 5.56
CA GLY A 243 -3.70 22.87 6.29
C GLY A 243 -2.50 22.16 5.68
N ARG A 244 -1.82 22.76 4.66
CA ARG A 244 -0.60 22.21 4.05
C ARG A 244 0.62 22.59 4.89
N LEU A 245 1.67 21.77 4.86
CA LEU A 245 2.91 22.04 5.58
C LEU A 245 3.61 23.28 4.98
N ALA A 246 3.64 24.38 5.73
CA ALA A 246 4.33 25.62 5.32
C ALA A 246 5.79 25.63 5.79
N LYS A 247 6.07 25.07 6.97
CA LYS A 247 7.42 25.10 7.56
C LYS A 247 7.62 23.88 8.47
N ALA A 248 8.80 23.27 8.42
CA ALA A 248 9.30 22.33 9.42
C ALA A 248 10.50 22.98 10.11
N GLU A 249 10.45 23.16 11.43
CA GLU A 249 11.46 23.90 12.20
C GLU A 249 11.93 23.11 13.41
N THR A 250 13.25 23.02 13.57
CA THR A 250 13.87 22.40 14.74
C THR A 250 13.86 23.34 15.94
N ASP A 251 13.96 22.80 17.16
CA ASP A 251 14.09 23.59 18.39
C ASP A 251 15.35 24.51 18.40
N THR A 252 16.31 24.26 17.51
CA THR A 252 17.53 25.06 17.34
C THR A 252 17.41 26.13 16.26
N GLY A 253 16.24 26.26 15.59
CA GLY A 253 15.94 27.30 14.61
C GLY A 253 16.35 26.97 13.17
N SER A 254 16.87 25.76 12.88
CA SER A 254 17.02 25.31 11.50
C SER A 254 15.63 24.98 10.93
N PHE A 255 15.38 25.32 9.66
CA PHE A 255 14.05 25.09 9.08
C PHE A 255 14.09 24.69 7.60
N LEU A 256 12.97 24.11 7.15
CA LEU A 256 12.59 23.96 5.75
C LEU A 256 11.26 24.69 5.53
N GLU A 257 11.18 25.51 4.49
CA GLU A 257 9.96 26.18 4.03
C GLU A 257 9.44 25.52 2.76
N TYR A 258 8.13 25.34 2.68
CA TYR A 258 7.43 24.64 1.62
C TYR A 258 6.57 25.61 0.83
N ALA A 259 6.80 25.71 -0.47
CA ALA A 259 6.03 26.55 -1.37
C ALA A 259 5.25 25.70 -2.37
N TYR A 260 3.99 26.08 -2.61
CA TYR A 260 3.04 25.36 -3.44
C TYR A 260 2.67 26.21 -4.67
N ASP A 261 2.25 25.55 -5.74
CA ASP A 261 1.66 26.19 -6.89
C ASP A 261 0.17 26.53 -6.67
N SER A 262 -0.49 27.07 -7.70
CA SER A 262 -1.93 27.44 -7.66
C SER A 262 -2.85 26.22 -7.47
N GLU A 263 -2.43 25.05 -7.91
CA GLU A 263 -3.17 23.78 -7.83
C GLU A 263 -2.96 23.07 -6.49
N GLY A 264 -2.00 23.53 -5.70
CA GLY A 264 -1.70 22.98 -4.37
C GLY A 264 -0.59 21.94 -4.36
N MET A 265 0.12 21.78 -5.49
CA MET A 265 1.26 20.89 -5.61
C MET A 265 2.52 21.53 -5.03
N LEU A 266 3.34 20.76 -4.32
CA LEU A 266 4.61 21.21 -3.75
C LEU A 266 5.60 21.52 -4.86
N LYS A 267 5.94 22.81 -5.06
CA LYS A 267 6.85 23.24 -6.12
C LYS A 267 8.28 23.52 -5.69
N GLU A 268 8.48 23.89 -4.43
CA GLU A 268 9.81 24.27 -3.92
C GLU A 268 9.91 24.01 -2.42
N VAL A 269 11.05 23.49 -1.98
CA VAL A 269 11.44 23.44 -0.57
C VAL A 269 12.74 24.20 -0.39
N THR A 270 12.76 25.16 0.54
CA THR A 270 13.92 26.04 0.81
C THR A 270 14.38 25.83 2.26
N ASP A 271 15.67 25.64 2.48
CA ASP A 271 16.22 25.58 3.83
C ASP A 271 16.64 26.94 4.38
N HIS A 272 16.99 26.99 5.67
CA HIS A 272 17.45 28.20 6.37
C HIS A 272 18.73 28.84 5.77
N ALA A 273 19.49 28.10 4.93
CA ALA A 273 20.66 28.60 4.22
C ALA A 273 20.30 29.10 2.79
N GLY A 274 19.03 29.05 2.40
CA GLY A 274 18.56 29.45 1.08
C GLY A 274 18.79 28.43 -0.03
N ARG A 275 19.20 27.17 0.32
CA ARG A 275 19.32 26.09 -0.64
C ARG A 275 17.93 25.59 -1.02
N LYS A 276 17.74 25.19 -2.29
CA LYS A 276 16.42 24.87 -2.82
C LYS A 276 16.35 23.53 -3.49
N VAL A 277 15.26 22.80 -3.22
CA VAL A 277 14.78 21.67 -4.04
C VAL A 277 13.59 22.19 -4.83
N LYS A 278 13.56 21.93 -6.14
CA LYS A 278 12.46 22.33 -7.03
C LYS A 278 11.80 21.10 -7.61
N LEU A 279 10.47 21.12 -7.69
CA LEU A 279 9.64 20.05 -8.21
C LEU A 279 8.79 20.57 -9.37
N GLU A 280 8.71 19.81 -10.45
CA GLU A 280 7.88 20.11 -11.61
C GLU A 280 7.00 18.92 -11.94
N TYR A 281 5.80 19.17 -12.41
CA TYR A 281 4.76 18.17 -12.63
C TYR A 281 4.25 18.19 -14.08
N ASP A 282 3.65 17.07 -14.47
CA ASP A 282 2.82 16.94 -15.66
C ASP A 282 1.44 16.45 -15.17
N GLY A 283 0.46 17.36 -15.08
CA GLY A 283 -0.76 17.13 -14.33
C GLY A 283 -0.48 16.88 -12.85
N ASP A 284 -0.93 15.76 -12.32
CA ASP A 284 -0.69 15.33 -10.94
C ASP A 284 0.53 14.38 -10.79
N MET A 285 1.32 14.19 -11.84
CA MET A 285 2.49 13.32 -11.85
C MET A 285 3.78 14.11 -11.71
N LEU A 286 4.60 13.78 -10.69
CA LEU A 286 5.90 14.41 -10.47
C LEU A 286 6.85 14.07 -11.64
N LYS A 287 7.27 15.08 -12.40
CA LYS A 287 8.09 14.91 -13.59
C LYS A 287 9.58 15.07 -13.33
N THR A 288 9.96 16.14 -12.66
CA THR A 288 11.36 16.41 -12.33
C THR A 288 11.55 16.86 -10.89
N VAL A 289 12.70 16.53 -10.34
CA VAL A 289 13.19 17.10 -9.08
C VAL A 289 14.60 17.59 -9.28
N THR A 290 14.82 18.86 -8.98
CA THR A 290 16.15 19.50 -9.01
C THR A 290 16.62 19.72 -7.59
N THR A 291 17.73 19.10 -7.21
CA THR A 291 18.33 19.23 -5.87
C THR A 291 19.10 20.56 -5.72
N PRO A 292 19.54 20.94 -4.51
CA PRO A 292 20.34 22.15 -4.29
C PRO A 292 21.69 22.17 -5.04
N SER A 293 22.24 21.01 -5.37
CA SER A 293 23.46 20.89 -6.17
C SER A 293 23.26 21.06 -7.67
N GLY A 294 21.99 21.24 -8.11
CA GLY A 294 21.60 21.28 -9.53
C GLY A 294 21.45 19.91 -10.18
N ALA A 295 21.53 18.82 -9.40
CA ALA A 295 21.25 17.48 -9.90
C ALA A 295 19.76 17.31 -10.22
N VAL A 296 19.44 16.76 -11.39
CA VAL A 296 18.06 16.59 -11.86
C VAL A 296 17.71 15.12 -11.90
N TYR A 297 16.59 14.76 -11.28
CA TYR A 297 15.97 13.42 -11.38
C TYR A 297 14.70 13.55 -12.20
N THR A 298 14.48 12.60 -13.12
CA THR A 298 13.32 12.64 -14.02
C THR A 298 12.54 11.33 -13.95
N TYR A 299 11.23 11.43 -14.05
CA TYR A 299 10.30 10.30 -14.03
C TYR A 299 9.44 10.29 -15.27
N SER A 300 9.27 9.12 -15.87
CA SER A 300 8.33 8.87 -16.95
C SER A 300 7.27 7.86 -16.47
N TYR A 301 6.05 8.01 -16.95
CA TYR A 301 4.90 7.22 -16.51
C TYR A 301 4.27 6.48 -17.67
N GLY A 302 3.69 5.33 -17.38
CA GLY A 302 2.83 4.61 -18.32
C GLY A 302 1.37 5.07 -18.23
N ASP A 303 0.53 4.53 -19.11
CA ASP A 303 -0.90 4.85 -19.16
C ASP A 303 -1.65 4.53 -17.86
N ASN A 304 -1.08 3.67 -17.02
CA ASN A 304 -1.60 3.33 -15.69
C ASN A 304 -1.18 4.31 -14.57
N GLY A 305 -0.47 5.40 -14.91
CA GLY A 305 0.04 6.39 -13.95
C GLY A 305 1.16 5.89 -13.05
N ARG A 306 1.86 4.80 -13.42
CA ARG A 306 3.00 4.27 -12.67
C ARG A 306 4.32 4.60 -13.34
N ILE A 307 5.37 4.82 -12.54
CA ILE A 307 6.71 5.13 -13.07
C ILE A 307 7.22 3.96 -13.92
N THR A 308 7.39 4.21 -15.20
CA THR A 308 7.99 3.27 -16.15
C THR A 308 9.49 3.49 -16.33
N GLU A 309 9.98 4.69 -16.03
CA GLU A 309 11.41 4.99 -16.12
C GLU A 309 11.82 6.01 -15.05
N THR A 310 12.96 5.79 -14.43
CA THR A 310 13.64 6.77 -13.58
C THR A 310 14.99 7.14 -14.19
N VAL A 311 15.27 8.43 -14.27
CA VAL A 311 16.58 8.95 -14.72
C VAL A 311 17.26 9.64 -13.55
N ASN A 312 18.51 9.27 -13.27
CA ASN A 312 19.26 9.78 -12.13
C ASN A 312 19.99 11.11 -12.46
N ALA A 313 20.65 11.68 -11.45
CA ALA A 313 21.40 12.94 -11.52
C ALA A 313 22.51 12.98 -12.61
N ARG A 314 22.95 11.84 -13.13
CA ARG A 314 23.95 11.75 -14.21
C ARG A 314 23.29 11.68 -15.59
N ASN A 315 22.00 11.89 -15.67
CA ASN A 315 21.19 11.73 -16.88
C ASN A 315 21.28 10.31 -17.46
N VAL A 316 21.34 9.32 -16.58
CA VAL A 316 21.34 7.90 -16.93
C VAL A 316 20.06 7.27 -16.42
N THR A 317 19.39 6.50 -17.26
CA THR A 317 18.25 5.68 -16.81
C THR A 317 18.71 4.77 -15.68
N ALA A 318 18.09 4.88 -14.50
CA ALA A 318 18.41 4.02 -13.37
C ALA A 318 17.69 2.66 -13.49
N VAL A 319 16.39 2.70 -13.80
CA VAL A 319 15.56 1.50 -13.99
C VAL A 319 14.39 1.80 -14.92
N ARG A 320 13.99 0.79 -15.71
CA ARG A 320 12.71 0.75 -16.43
C ARG A 320 11.84 -0.35 -15.88
N ASN A 321 10.57 -0.04 -15.62
CA ASN A 321 9.59 -0.96 -15.06
C ASN A 321 8.45 -1.27 -16.03
N ARG A 322 7.97 -2.51 -15.99
CA ARG A 322 6.66 -2.90 -16.56
C ARG A 322 5.78 -3.44 -15.45
N TYR A 323 4.47 -3.25 -15.59
CA TYR A 323 3.50 -3.60 -14.56
C TYR A 323 2.39 -4.48 -15.13
N ASP A 324 1.79 -5.30 -14.26
CA ASP A 324 0.54 -5.99 -14.54
C ASP A 324 -0.68 -5.09 -14.21
N SER A 325 -1.87 -5.63 -14.43
CA SER A 325 -3.15 -4.94 -14.14
C SER A 325 -3.40 -4.67 -12.65
N LEU A 326 -2.64 -5.28 -11.74
CA LEU A 326 -2.69 -5.05 -10.30
C LEU A 326 -1.59 -4.09 -9.82
N PHE A 327 -0.94 -3.37 -10.75
CA PHE A 327 0.16 -2.43 -10.49
C PHE A 327 1.38 -3.07 -9.84
N ARG A 328 1.61 -4.39 -10.08
CA ARG A 328 2.80 -5.10 -9.62
C ARG A 328 3.86 -5.06 -10.72
N VAL A 329 5.11 -4.86 -10.34
CA VAL A 329 6.23 -4.93 -11.28
C VAL A 329 6.37 -6.35 -11.80
N THR A 330 6.37 -6.51 -13.11
CA THR A 330 6.60 -7.81 -13.79
C THR A 330 7.96 -7.88 -14.46
N HIS A 331 8.59 -6.74 -14.74
CA HIS A 331 9.88 -6.67 -15.41
C HIS A 331 10.61 -5.38 -15.02
N GLN A 332 11.91 -5.49 -14.78
CA GLN A 332 12.83 -4.36 -14.64
C GLN A 332 13.99 -4.50 -15.63
N GLU A 333 14.38 -3.38 -16.26
CA GLU A 333 15.54 -3.26 -17.12
C GLU A 333 16.51 -2.22 -16.54
N PHE A 334 17.80 -2.52 -16.54
CA PHE A 334 18.86 -1.71 -15.97
C PHE A 334 19.78 -1.10 -17.02
N PRO A 335 20.59 -0.07 -16.67
CA PRO A 335 21.44 0.66 -17.63
C PRO A 335 22.45 -0.22 -18.37
N ASP A 336 22.87 -1.31 -17.76
CA ASP A 336 23.83 -2.27 -18.33
C ASP A 336 23.17 -3.35 -19.21
N GLY A 337 21.87 -3.25 -19.46
CA GLY A 337 21.08 -4.21 -20.23
C GLY A 337 20.68 -5.47 -19.44
N GLY A 338 21.03 -5.56 -18.14
CA GLY A 338 20.56 -6.62 -17.28
C GLY A 338 19.06 -6.47 -17.00
N THR A 339 18.35 -7.58 -16.80
CA THR A 339 16.91 -7.60 -16.51
C THR A 339 16.58 -8.41 -15.28
N MET A 340 15.46 -8.09 -14.66
CA MET A 340 14.81 -8.92 -13.64
C MET A 340 13.35 -9.16 -14.04
N ASP A 341 12.88 -10.40 -13.89
CA ASP A 341 11.51 -10.78 -14.19
C ASP A 341 10.81 -11.32 -12.93
N PHE A 342 9.54 -10.94 -12.76
CA PHE A 342 8.73 -11.28 -11.58
C PHE A 342 7.46 -12.01 -12.03
N GLU A 343 7.32 -13.27 -11.64
CA GLU A 343 6.15 -14.10 -11.92
C GLU A 343 5.35 -14.31 -10.63
N TYR A 344 4.08 -13.89 -10.61
CA TYR A 344 3.20 -13.97 -9.42
C TYR A 344 2.23 -15.13 -9.53
N ASP A 345 2.25 -16.03 -8.54
CA ASP A 345 1.28 -17.11 -8.36
C ASP A 345 0.45 -16.83 -7.10
N ASP A 346 -0.62 -16.04 -7.28
CA ASP A 346 -1.49 -15.60 -6.18
C ASP A 346 -2.19 -16.78 -5.49
N LYS A 347 -2.50 -17.83 -6.25
CA LYS A 347 -3.16 -19.04 -5.72
C LYS A 347 -2.31 -19.73 -4.66
N ASN A 348 -1.00 -19.77 -4.86
CA ASN A 348 -0.06 -20.45 -3.96
C ASN A 348 0.74 -19.46 -3.10
N SER A 349 0.40 -18.16 -3.15
CA SER A 349 1.11 -17.10 -2.43
C SER A 349 2.61 -17.10 -2.70
N ARG A 350 2.98 -17.14 -3.99
CA ARG A 350 4.37 -17.24 -4.45
C ARG A 350 4.70 -16.11 -5.43
N VAL A 351 5.97 -15.73 -5.40
CA VAL A 351 6.58 -14.95 -6.48
C VAL A 351 7.90 -15.59 -6.87
N THR A 352 8.11 -15.77 -8.17
CA THR A 352 9.39 -16.22 -8.71
C THR A 352 10.10 -15.04 -9.32
N LEU A 353 11.28 -14.74 -8.80
CA LEU A 353 12.22 -13.74 -9.33
C LEU A 353 13.23 -14.45 -10.21
N THR A 354 13.37 -14.00 -11.46
CA THR A 354 14.54 -14.29 -12.30
C THR A 354 15.49 -13.11 -12.15
N GLU A 355 16.65 -13.34 -11.56
CA GLU A 355 17.67 -12.32 -11.33
C GLU A 355 18.48 -12.01 -12.59
N ARG A 356 19.27 -10.93 -12.56
CA ARG A 356 20.10 -10.45 -13.67
C ARG A 356 21.12 -11.50 -14.21
N ASN A 357 21.54 -12.42 -13.38
CA ASN A 357 22.42 -13.54 -13.73
C ASN A 357 21.67 -14.76 -14.29
N GLY A 358 20.34 -14.68 -14.40
CA GLY A 358 19.47 -15.76 -14.87
C GLY A 358 19.04 -16.73 -13.77
N SER A 359 19.52 -16.61 -12.52
CA SER A 359 19.13 -17.47 -11.41
C SER A 359 17.66 -17.25 -11.05
N ARG A 360 16.94 -18.34 -10.75
CA ARG A 360 15.52 -18.29 -10.34
C ARG A 360 15.39 -18.58 -8.87
N ILE A 361 14.70 -17.67 -8.16
CA ILE A 361 14.42 -17.79 -6.73
C ILE A 361 12.91 -17.64 -6.54
N THR A 362 12.30 -18.60 -5.83
CA THR A 362 10.87 -18.53 -5.50
C THR A 362 10.69 -18.19 -4.03
N TYR A 363 9.93 -17.15 -3.75
CA TYR A 363 9.56 -16.69 -2.42
C TYR A 363 8.11 -17.06 -2.14
N VAL A 364 7.87 -17.70 -0.98
CA VAL A 364 6.53 -18.05 -0.50
C VAL A 364 6.20 -17.18 0.69
N HIS A 365 5.01 -16.59 0.70
CA HIS A 365 4.61 -15.68 1.76
C HIS A 365 3.28 -16.10 2.40
N ASP A 366 3.11 -15.74 3.66
CA ASP A 366 1.88 -15.98 4.40
C ASP A 366 0.79 -14.93 4.08
N SER A 367 -0.35 -15.02 4.77
CA SER A 367 -1.47 -14.07 4.63
C SER A 367 -1.11 -12.64 5.03
N ARG A 368 -0.06 -12.44 5.82
CA ARG A 368 0.49 -11.12 6.21
C ARG A 368 1.61 -10.64 5.28
N TYR A 369 1.79 -11.26 4.12
CA TYR A 369 2.85 -10.96 3.15
C TYR A 369 4.29 -11.14 3.67
N ARG A 370 4.50 -11.90 4.77
CA ARG A 370 5.84 -12.20 5.28
C ARG A 370 6.43 -13.38 4.51
N ASN A 371 7.71 -13.28 4.14
CA ASN A 371 8.40 -14.35 3.43
C ASN A 371 8.64 -15.54 4.38
N THR A 372 7.95 -16.65 4.17
CA THR A 372 8.05 -17.84 5.03
C THR A 372 8.97 -18.89 4.48
N VAL A 373 9.17 -18.94 3.15
CA VAL A 373 10.08 -19.88 2.49
C VAL A 373 10.74 -19.19 1.31
N THR A 374 12.04 -19.40 1.15
CA THR A 374 12.80 -19.10 -0.08
C THR A 374 13.25 -20.41 -0.69
N LEU A 375 12.96 -20.64 -1.97
CA LEU A 375 13.35 -21.82 -2.73
C LEU A 375 14.34 -21.40 -3.82
N TYR A 376 15.49 -22.03 -3.88
CA TYR A 376 16.53 -21.80 -4.88
C TYR A 376 16.44 -22.83 -6.00
N GLU A 377 17.01 -22.53 -7.16
CA GLU A 377 16.97 -23.38 -8.35
C GLU A 377 17.67 -24.72 -8.15
N ASP A 378 18.70 -24.77 -7.31
CA ASP A 378 19.44 -25.99 -6.96
C ASP A 378 18.66 -26.93 -6.00
N GLY A 379 17.42 -26.56 -5.64
CA GLY A 379 16.56 -27.30 -4.72
C GLY A 379 16.81 -27.00 -3.23
N THR A 380 17.78 -26.15 -2.92
CA THR A 380 17.96 -25.69 -1.53
C THR A 380 16.82 -24.77 -1.12
N ARG A 381 16.56 -24.69 0.18
CA ARG A 381 15.48 -23.87 0.71
C ARG A 381 15.81 -23.31 2.06
N GLU A 382 15.29 -22.10 2.32
CA GLU A 382 15.31 -21.47 3.63
C GLU A 382 13.87 -21.31 4.14
N LYS A 383 13.67 -21.52 5.44
CA LYS A 383 12.38 -21.27 6.09
C LYS A 383 12.54 -20.20 7.15
N TYR A 384 11.49 -19.42 7.33
CA TYR A 384 11.46 -18.30 8.28
C TYR A 384 10.20 -18.38 9.14
N LEU A 385 10.38 -18.20 10.45
CA LEU A 385 9.30 -18.06 11.42
C LEU A 385 9.33 -16.65 12.00
N TYR A 386 8.16 -16.08 12.21
CA TYR A 386 8.00 -14.72 12.71
C TYR A 386 7.11 -14.69 13.95
N ASN A 387 7.44 -13.79 14.89
CA ASN A 387 6.54 -13.44 15.98
C ASN A 387 5.46 -12.45 15.52
N ASP A 388 4.58 -12.02 16.43
CA ASP A 388 3.49 -11.06 16.15
C ASP A 388 4.00 -9.66 15.80
N ARG A 389 5.26 -9.34 16.10
CA ARG A 389 5.93 -8.08 15.74
C ARG A 389 6.66 -8.16 14.39
N ASN A 390 6.37 -9.17 13.57
CA ASN A 390 7.04 -9.42 12.29
C ASN A 390 8.57 -9.62 12.39
N GLN A 391 9.09 -9.89 13.58
CA GLN A 391 10.50 -10.19 13.77
C GLN A 391 10.77 -11.65 13.45
N CYS A 392 11.79 -11.92 12.63
CA CYS A 392 12.22 -13.30 12.35
C CYS A 392 12.83 -13.92 13.62
N ILE A 393 12.20 -14.97 14.13
CA ILE A 393 12.62 -15.69 15.35
C ILE A 393 13.33 -17.00 15.05
N CYS A 394 13.24 -17.51 13.84
CA CYS A 394 13.93 -18.72 13.40
C CYS A 394 14.19 -18.68 11.90
N ARG A 395 15.39 -19.11 11.49
CA ARG A 395 15.78 -19.35 10.08
C ARG A 395 16.46 -20.73 10.01
N THR A 396 16.02 -21.57 9.09
CA THR A 396 16.56 -22.94 8.89
C THR A 396 16.80 -23.21 7.42
#